data_78f7d9b019da949d1bfc55fe869c39cf
#
_entry.id   78f7d9b019da949d1bfc55fe869c39cf
#
_cell.length_a   1.000
_cell.length_b   1.000
_cell.length_c   1.000
_cell.angle_alpha   90.00
_cell.angle_beta   90.00
_cell.angle_gamma   90.00
#
_symmetry.space_group_name_H-M   'P 1'
#
loop_
_entity.id
_entity.type
_entity.pdbx_description
1 polymer ?
#
loop_
_entity_poly.entity_id
_entity_poly.type
_entity_poly.pdbx_seq_one_letter_code
_entity_poly.pdbx_strand_id
1 'polypeptide(L)'
;MVKVNDVDVPEGLYYSKDYEWVKIEDGKARIGITDFAQKQLREIVYAELPSEGDTITQNEPYGTVESVKAVSDLIAPLTGQIEKVNSDVQNSPELLNEDPYNKGWLLLISPSNMDELKSIMDHAKSVEWHKTLE
;
A
#
# COMPACT_ATOMS: atom_id res chain seq x y z
N MET A 1 -5.60 -8.90 14.84
CA MET A 1 -5.59 -8.76 13.37
C MET A 1 -6.62 -9.69 12.76
N VAL A 2 -7.46 -9.17 11.89
CA VAL A 2 -8.50 -9.96 11.25
C VAL A 2 -7.92 -10.71 10.05
N LYS A 3 -8.28 -11.96 9.90
CA LYS A 3 -7.94 -12.76 8.72
C LYS A 3 -9.18 -13.02 7.88
N VAL A 4 -9.04 -12.82 6.57
CA VAL A 4 -10.10 -13.13 5.61
C VAL A 4 -9.49 -14.00 4.51
N ASN A 5 -9.95 -15.24 4.37
CA ASN A 5 -9.41 -16.18 3.37
C ASN A 5 -7.88 -16.31 3.45
N ASP A 6 -7.35 -16.45 4.68
CA ASP A 6 -5.92 -16.56 4.98
C ASP A 6 -5.11 -15.28 4.69
N VAL A 7 -5.78 -14.15 4.52
CA VAL A 7 -5.15 -12.85 4.28
C VAL A 7 -5.34 -11.98 5.53
N ASP A 8 -4.27 -11.33 5.96
CA ASP A 8 -4.33 -10.39 7.09
C ASP A 8 -4.92 -9.07 6.64
N VAL A 9 -5.90 -8.56 7.42
CA VAL A 9 -6.53 -7.26 7.19
C VAL A 9 -6.49 -6.51 8.52
N PRO A 10 -5.38 -5.79 8.80
CA PRO A 10 -5.22 -5.08 10.08
C PRO A 10 -6.26 -4.01 10.32
N GLU A 11 -6.63 -3.85 11.59
CA GLU A 11 -7.51 -2.78 12.04
C GLU A 11 -6.75 -1.45 12.07
N GLY A 12 -7.50 -0.34 12.03
CA GLY A 12 -6.91 0.98 12.14
C GLY A 12 -6.32 1.54 10.86
N LEU A 13 -6.51 0.85 9.75
CA LEU A 13 -6.02 1.27 8.44
C LEU A 13 -7.18 1.57 7.49
N TYR A 14 -6.86 2.29 6.42
CA TYR A 14 -7.75 2.46 5.28
C TYR A 14 -7.20 1.64 4.12
N TYR A 15 -8.05 1.29 3.16
CA TYR A 15 -7.68 0.39 2.06
C TYR A 15 -8.25 0.88 0.75
N SER A 16 -7.44 0.85 -0.30
CA SER A 16 -7.91 1.14 -1.66
C SER A 16 -8.28 -0.16 -2.37
N LYS A 17 -9.09 -0.07 -3.43
CA LYS A 17 -9.41 -1.23 -4.26
C LYS A 17 -8.26 -1.62 -5.19
N ASP A 18 -7.20 -0.84 -5.19
CA ASP A 18 -5.96 -1.16 -5.90
C ASP A 18 -4.95 -1.86 -4.98
N TYR A 19 -5.45 -2.43 -3.87
CA TYR A 19 -4.69 -3.29 -2.96
C TYR A 19 -3.60 -2.57 -2.19
N GLU A 20 -3.85 -1.32 -1.81
CA GLU A 20 -2.94 -0.57 -0.95
C GLU A 20 -3.60 -0.20 0.36
N TRP A 21 -2.79 -0.10 1.41
CA TRP A 21 -3.26 0.33 2.72
C TRP A 21 -2.72 1.72 3.03
N VAL A 22 -3.45 2.42 3.91
CA VAL A 22 -3.08 3.75 4.38
C VAL A 22 -3.18 3.77 5.90
N LYS A 23 -2.13 4.24 6.56
CA LYS A 23 -2.13 4.47 8.00
C LYS A 23 -1.90 5.95 8.27
N ILE A 24 -2.83 6.59 8.97
CA ILE A 24 -2.70 8.00 9.32
C ILE A 24 -1.88 8.12 10.61
N GLU A 25 -0.78 8.87 10.56
CA GLU A 25 0.14 9.07 11.67
C GLU A 25 0.45 10.57 11.78
N ASP A 26 -0.07 11.24 12.82
CA ASP A 26 0.22 12.65 13.08
C ASP A 26 0.00 13.56 11.86
N GLY A 27 -1.13 13.38 11.18
CA GLY A 27 -1.48 14.17 10.00
C GLY A 27 -0.79 13.76 8.73
N LYS A 28 0.04 12.72 8.77
CA LYS A 28 0.72 12.15 7.62
C LYS A 28 0.11 10.80 7.28
N ALA A 29 0.37 10.31 6.07
CA ALA A 29 -0.15 9.03 5.62
C ALA A 29 1.01 8.12 5.23
N ARG A 30 1.10 6.97 5.89
CA ARG A 30 2.03 5.92 5.51
C ARG A 30 1.26 4.95 4.62
N ILE A 31 1.85 4.56 3.50
CA ILE A 31 1.18 3.68 2.54
C ILE A 31 2.03 2.46 2.20
N GLY A 32 1.36 1.40 1.77
CA GLY A 32 2.00 0.18 1.34
C GLY A 32 1.01 -0.73 0.65
N ILE A 33 1.47 -1.93 0.26
CA ILE A 33 0.60 -2.92 -0.38
C ILE A 33 0.01 -3.86 0.67
N THR A 34 -1.18 -4.39 0.38
CA THR A 34 -1.86 -5.28 1.32
C THR A 34 -1.27 -6.70 1.29
N ASP A 35 -1.62 -7.48 2.31
CA ASP A 35 -1.23 -8.89 2.35
C ASP A 35 -1.81 -9.65 1.15
N PHE A 36 -3.05 -9.33 0.76
CA PHE A 36 -3.66 -9.93 -0.43
C PHE A 36 -2.80 -9.65 -1.68
N ALA A 37 -2.35 -8.40 -1.84
CA ALA A 37 -1.56 -8.01 -3.00
C ALA A 37 -0.26 -8.81 -3.10
N GLN A 38 0.47 -8.93 -1.98
CA GLN A 38 1.74 -9.66 -2.03
C GLN A 38 1.52 -11.16 -2.28
N LYS A 39 0.42 -11.72 -1.79
CA LYS A 39 0.12 -13.13 -2.05
C LYS A 39 -0.23 -13.37 -3.51
N GLN A 40 -0.91 -12.42 -4.15
CA GLN A 40 -1.22 -12.50 -5.58
C GLN A 40 0.04 -12.37 -6.44
N LEU A 41 0.95 -11.49 -6.03
CA LEU A 41 2.19 -11.24 -6.78
C LEU A 41 3.22 -12.35 -6.57
N ARG A 42 3.18 -13.03 -5.43
CA ARG A 42 4.16 -14.03 -5.06
C ARG A 42 5.48 -13.36 -4.70
N GLU A 43 6.61 -14.00 -4.94
CA GLU A 43 7.91 -13.48 -4.54
C GLU A 43 8.23 -12.18 -5.28
N ILE A 44 8.37 -11.08 -4.53
CA ILE A 44 8.67 -9.77 -5.10
C ILE A 44 10.19 -9.61 -5.14
N VAL A 45 10.70 -9.26 -6.32
CA VAL A 45 12.14 -9.21 -6.58
C VAL A 45 12.63 -7.79 -6.85
N TYR A 46 11.74 -6.84 -7.10
CA TYR A 46 12.13 -5.47 -7.38
C TYR A 46 10.98 -4.51 -7.09
N ALA A 47 11.32 -3.34 -6.54
CA ALA A 47 10.36 -2.26 -6.32
C ALA A 47 10.96 -0.97 -6.86
N GLU A 48 10.25 -0.31 -7.77
CA GLU A 48 10.62 1.00 -8.29
C GLU A 48 9.72 2.04 -7.65
N LEU A 49 10.31 2.92 -6.84
CA LEU A 49 9.59 3.93 -6.08
C LEU A 49 10.00 5.32 -6.53
N PRO A 50 9.11 6.32 -6.37
CA PRO A 50 9.45 7.70 -6.70
C PRO A 50 10.42 8.29 -5.66
N SER A 51 10.76 9.55 -5.83
CA SER A 51 11.72 10.24 -4.98
C SER A 51 11.03 11.11 -3.94
N GLU A 52 11.72 11.37 -2.83
CA GLU A 52 11.26 12.34 -1.84
C GLU A 52 11.07 13.71 -2.54
N GLY A 53 10.00 14.39 -2.17
CA GLY A 53 9.64 15.67 -2.76
C GLY A 53 8.69 15.56 -3.95
N ASP A 54 8.59 14.38 -4.57
CA ASP A 54 7.63 14.17 -5.66
C ASP A 54 6.19 14.18 -5.11
N THR A 55 5.25 14.50 -5.98
CA THR A 55 3.82 14.45 -5.64
C THR A 55 3.19 13.23 -6.32
N ILE A 56 2.36 12.49 -5.56
CA ILE A 56 1.56 11.40 -6.12
C ILE A 56 0.10 11.83 -6.12
N THR A 57 -0.67 11.31 -7.07
CA THR A 57 -2.09 11.68 -7.25
C THR A 57 -2.97 10.46 -7.10
N GLN A 58 -4.02 10.58 -6.29
CA GLN A 58 -4.96 9.48 -6.05
C GLN A 58 -5.41 8.84 -7.35
N ASN A 59 -5.42 7.52 -7.37
CA ASN A 59 -5.85 6.68 -8.49
C ASN A 59 -4.90 6.69 -9.69
N GLU A 60 -3.71 7.27 -9.55
CA GLU A 60 -2.71 7.26 -10.62
C GLU A 60 -1.48 6.43 -10.20
N PRO A 61 -0.79 5.82 -11.16
CA PRO A 61 0.39 5.03 -10.83
C PRO A 61 1.53 5.93 -10.34
N TYR A 62 2.28 5.45 -9.34
CA TYR A 62 3.43 6.19 -8.82
C TYR A 62 4.71 5.36 -8.79
N GLY A 63 4.61 4.10 -9.11
CA GLY A 63 5.77 3.21 -9.13
C GLY A 63 5.34 1.83 -9.59
N THR A 64 6.26 0.87 -9.49
CA THR A 64 5.98 -0.51 -9.86
C THR A 64 6.61 -1.49 -8.88
N VAL A 65 6.03 -2.67 -8.80
CA VAL A 65 6.65 -3.82 -8.15
C VAL A 65 6.75 -4.94 -9.16
N GLU A 66 7.87 -5.63 -9.13
CA GLU A 66 8.13 -6.75 -10.03
C GLU A 66 8.28 -8.02 -9.20
N SER A 67 7.53 -9.05 -9.57
CA SER A 67 7.64 -10.36 -8.96
C SER A 67 8.22 -11.34 -9.98
N VAL A 68 8.51 -12.56 -9.53
CA VAL A 68 8.95 -13.63 -10.44
C VAL A 68 7.88 -13.94 -11.49
N LYS A 69 6.66 -13.49 -11.28
CA LYS A 69 5.49 -13.82 -12.09
C LYS A 69 5.06 -12.67 -13.00
N ALA A 70 5.15 -11.41 -12.52
CA ALA A 70 4.55 -10.27 -13.22
C ALA A 70 5.12 -8.94 -12.76
N VAL A 71 4.83 -7.89 -13.52
CA VAL A 71 5.08 -6.50 -13.13
C VAL A 71 3.73 -5.86 -12.88
N SER A 72 3.60 -5.13 -11.76
CA SER A 72 2.35 -4.48 -11.38
C SER A 72 2.58 -3.02 -11.02
N ASP A 73 1.67 -2.15 -11.47
CA ASP A 73 1.71 -0.75 -11.09
C ASP A 73 1.29 -0.58 -9.63
N LEU A 74 1.93 0.37 -8.96
CA LEU A 74 1.50 0.85 -7.65
C LEU A 74 0.60 2.06 -7.89
N ILE A 75 -0.64 1.99 -7.43
CA ILE A 75 -1.64 3.04 -7.66
C ILE A 75 -1.84 3.82 -6.37
N ALA A 76 -1.68 5.14 -6.42
CA ALA A 76 -1.73 5.97 -5.23
C ALA A 76 -3.12 5.94 -4.58
N PRO A 77 -3.20 5.66 -3.27
CA PRO A 77 -4.48 5.68 -2.56
C PRO A 77 -4.91 7.09 -2.15
N LEU A 78 -3.96 8.04 -2.11
CA LEU A 78 -4.20 9.44 -1.75
C LEU A 78 -3.27 10.33 -2.55
N THR A 79 -3.66 11.60 -2.68
CA THR A 79 -2.81 12.64 -3.25
C THR A 79 -1.95 13.26 -2.15
N GLY A 80 -0.66 13.45 -2.40
CA GLY A 80 0.21 14.13 -1.45
C GLY A 80 1.65 14.18 -1.92
N GLN A 81 2.44 14.94 -1.15
CA GLN A 81 3.87 15.06 -1.41
C GLN A 81 4.62 14.02 -0.59
N ILE A 82 5.58 13.37 -1.22
CA ILE A 82 6.36 12.32 -0.58
C ILE A 82 7.37 12.94 0.37
N GLU A 83 7.29 12.57 1.65
CA GLU A 83 8.25 12.99 2.66
C GLU A 83 9.36 11.98 2.86
N LYS A 84 9.04 10.69 2.77
CA LYS A 84 10.02 9.62 2.93
C LYS A 84 9.69 8.45 2.02
N VAL A 85 10.73 7.83 1.51
CA VAL A 85 10.66 6.59 0.74
C VAL A 85 11.38 5.51 1.55
N ASN A 86 10.80 4.33 1.62
CA ASN A 86 11.41 3.23 2.37
C ASN A 86 12.52 2.59 1.53
N SER A 87 13.75 3.02 1.74
CA SER A 87 14.89 2.48 1.00
C SER A 87 15.15 1.00 1.34
N ASP A 88 14.72 0.54 2.51
CA ASP A 88 14.89 -0.88 2.88
C ASP A 88 14.14 -1.80 1.92
N VAL A 89 12.96 -1.37 1.43
CA VAL A 89 12.20 -2.14 0.46
C VAL A 89 12.91 -2.18 -0.89
N GLN A 90 13.57 -1.08 -1.26
CA GLN A 90 14.33 -1.05 -2.52
C GLN A 90 15.54 -1.96 -2.45
N ASN A 91 16.18 -2.05 -1.29
CA ASN A 91 17.34 -2.92 -1.08
C ASN A 91 16.92 -4.37 -0.83
N SER A 92 15.77 -4.57 -0.21
CA SER A 92 15.28 -5.90 0.19
C SER A 92 13.78 -6.00 -0.14
N PRO A 93 13.42 -6.15 -1.43
CA PRO A 93 12.01 -6.20 -1.84
C PRO A 93 11.18 -7.28 -1.18
N GLU A 94 11.82 -8.34 -0.69
CA GLU A 94 11.15 -9.42 0.02
C GLU A 94 10.45 -8.96 1.29
N LEU A 95 10.77 -7.76 1.81
CA LEU A 95 10.05 -7.19 2.95
C LEU A 95 8.56 -7.00 2.63
N LEU A 96 8.22 -6.79 1.36
CA LEU A 96 6.82 -6.67 0.94
C LEU A 96 6.08 -8.00 1.12
N ASN A 97 6.77 -9.12 1.01
CA ASN A 97 6.19 -10.43 1.24
C ASN A 97 6.17 -10.79 2.72
N GLU A 98 7.22 -10.42 3.44
CA GLU A 98 7.43 -10.85 4.82
C GLU A 98 6.61 -10.03 5.82
N ASP A 99 6.49 -8.72 5.57
CA ASP A 99 5.89 -7.82 6.55
C ASP A 99 5.28 -6.60 5.87
N PRO A 100 4.25 -6.79 5.05
CA PRO A 100 3.72 -5.70 4.21
C PRO A 100 3.13 -4.52 4.99
N TYR A 101 2.69 -4.74 6.23
CA TYR A 101 2.02 -3.70 7.01
C TYR A 101 2.94 -2.94 7.97
N ASN A 102 4.19 -3.35 8.10
CA ASN A 102 5.13 -2.70 9.00
C ASN A 102 6.44 -2.41 8.28
N LYS A 103 7.40 -3.34 8.28
CA LYS A 103 8.71 -3.10 7.64
C LYS A 103 8.60 -2.89 6.14
N GLY A 104 7.56 -3.40 5.51
CA GLY A 104 7.31 -3.27 4.08
C GLY A 104 6.55 -2.02 3.67
N TRP A 105 6.47 -0.99 4.51
CA TRP A 105 5.83 0.26 4.09
C TRP A 105 6.59 0.84 2.90
N LEU A 106 5.88 1.58 2.03
CA LEU A 106 6.47 2.11 0.81
C LEU A 106 6.82 3.59 0.92
N LEU A 107 5.84 4.41 1.25
CA LEU A 107 6.00 5.87 1.29
C LEU A 107 5.35 6.46 2.53
N LEU A 108 5.91 7.59 2.99
CA LEU A 108 5.24 8.47 3.95
C LEU A 108 4.97 9.76 3.21
N ILE A 109 3.70 10.16 3.15
CA ILE A 109 3.29 11.35 2.39
C ILE A 109 2.60 12.38 3.28
N SER A 110 2.64 13.65 2.85
CA SER A 110 1.81 14.72 3.40
C SER A 110 0.56 14.81 2.53
N PRO A 111 -0.61 14.34 3.00
CA PRO A 111 -1.82 14.37 2.18
C PRO A 111 -2.24 15.79 1.84
N SER A 112 -2.65 16.01 0.59
CA SER A 112 -3.16 17.32 0.16
C SER A 112 -4.61 17.54 0.55
N ASN A 113 -5.38 16.45 0.63
CA ASN A 113 -6.81 16.51 0.92
C ASN A 113 -7.26 15.24 1.65
N MET A 114 -7.46 15.38 2.96
CA MET A 114 -7.88 14.24 3.80
C MET A 114 -9.27 13.72 3.46
N ASP A 115 -10.07 14.51 2.73
CA ASP A 115 -11.39 14.04 2.30
C ASP A 115 -11.29 12.87 1.31
N GLU A 116 -10.14 12.67 0.68
CA GLU A 116 -9.93 11.53 -0.20
C GLU A 116 -10.05 10.19 0.54
N LEU A 117 -9.87 10.19 1.86
CA LEU A 117 -10.08 8.97 2.66
C LEU A 117 -11.51 8.46 2.54
N LYS A 118 -12.46 9.34 2.24
CA LYS A 118 -13.87 8.96 2.09
C LYS A 118 -14.13 8.15 0.83
N SER A 119 -13.22 8.21 -0.15
CA SER A 119 -13.35 7.48 -1.40
C SER A 119 -12.69 6.11 -1.36
N ILE A 120 -12.02 5.77 -0.27
CA ILE A 120 -11.43 4.45 -0.06
C ILE A 120 -12.12 3.78 1.14
N MET A 121 -11.77 2.53 1.41
CA MET A 121 -12.48 1.74 2.42
C MET A 121 -11.86 1.89 3.80
N ASP A 122 -12.71 1.98 4.84
CA ASP A 122 -12.25 1.77 6.20
C ASP A 122 -12.06 0.26 6.43
N HIS A 123 -11.65 -0.12 7.64
CA HIS A 123 -11.39 -1.53 7.95
C HIS A 123 -12.64 -2.40 7.75
N ALA A 124 -13.79 -1.96 8.25
CA ALA A 124 -15.01 -2.77 8.17
C ALA A 124 -15.42 -3.04 6.73
N LYS A 125 -15.38 -2.01 5.88
CA LYS A 125 -15.69 -2.17 4.46
C LYS A 125 -14.65 -3.03 3.76
N SER A 126 -13.39 -2.89 4.13
CA SER A 126 -12.32 -3.68 3.54
C SER A 126 -12.45 -5.16 3.89
N VAL A 127 -12.85 -5.49 5.11
CA VAL A 127 -13.09 -6.88 5.50
C VAL A 127 -14.17 -7.51 4.59
N GLU A 128 -15.28 -6.80 4.39
CA GLU A 128 -16.36 -7.30 3.52
C GLU A 128 -15.88 -7.45 2.08
N TRP A 129 -15.10 -6.48 1.59
CA TRP A 129 -14.56 -6.54 0.24
C TRP A 129 -13.58 -7.72 0.08
N HIS A 130 -12.72 -7.96 1.08
CA HIS A 130 -11.76 -9.07 1.02
C HIS A 130 -12.46 -10.42 0.93
N LYS A 131 -13.66 -10.55 1.50
CA LYS A 131 -14.43 -11.79 1.39
C LYS A 131 -14.81 -12.13 -0.05
N THR A 132 -14.84 -11.13 -0.93
CA THR A 132 -15.18 -11.31 -2.34
C THR A 132 -13.97 -11.60 -3.22
N LEU A 133 -12.75 -11.45 -2.68
CA LEU A 133 -11.52 -11.66 -3.44
C LEU A 133 -11.10 -13.13 -3.38
N GLU A 134 -10.41 -13.59 -4.42
CA GLU A 134 -9.94 -14.97 -4.51
C GLU A 134 -8.43 -15.07 -4.55
#